data_265e74fe1cda85c2ba4f72690dd0d322
#
_entry.id   265e74fe1cda85c2ba4f72690dd0d322
#
_cell.length_a   1.000
_cell.length_b   1.000
_cell.length_c   1.000
_cell.angle_alpha   90.00
_cell.angle_beta   90.00
_cell.angle_gamma   90.00
#
_symmetry.space_group_name_H-M   'P 1'
#
loop_
_entity.id
_entity.type
_entity.pdbx_description
1 polymer ?
#
loop_
_entity_poly.entity_id
_entity_poly.type
_entity_poly.pdbx_seq_one_letter_code
_entity_poly.pdbx_strand_id
1 'polypeptide(L)'
;MKNTKIFVLCAGEGKRLRPYTEDKPKCMVPYKNKPLLQYQLEVFEKFHLNDITLIGGYHYEALPKDLYPVVVNHDFSTTNMLFSLFCAENDMPEDHDIIISYGDIIYNASVLESLLKANDACSIITDIDWRTYWNNRMEDPLKDAETFRWNVETRRIFELGKKPKTLDDIQGQYIGLFKIAAPFVKKFKQMYETFKRTYPNYKDAYMTDFLQFLINKDFPTFGVPIHNKWAEFDTVNDLNLDIHWL
;
A
#
# COMPACT_ATOMS: atom_id res chain seq x y z
N MET A 1 18.63 -0.31 -14.46
CA MET A 1 17.25 -0.20 -13.87
C MET A 1 16.87 1.26 -13.86
N LYS A 2 15.58 1.61 -14.03
CA LYS A 2 15.12 2.97 -13.83
C LYS A 2 15.36 3.35 -12.36
N ASN A 3 15.71 4.61 -12.09
CA ASN A 3 15.78 5.09 -10.72
C ASN A 3 14.40 4.95 -10.07
N THR A 4 14.35 4.40 -8.87
CA THR A 4 13.09 4.12 -8.17
C THR A 4 13.20 4.60 -6.74
N LYS A 5 12.24 5.41 -6.31
CA LYS A 5 12.04 5.86 -4.93
C LYS A 5 10.94 5.08 -4.28
N ILE A 6 11.14 4.64 -3.04
CA ILE A 6 10.15 3.87 -2.29
C ILE A 6 9.67 4.68 -1.09
N PHE A 7 8.35 4.69 -0.89
CA PHE A 7 7.70 5.22 0.30
C PHE A 7 6.97 4.09 1.02
N VAL A 8 7.33 3.82 2.28
CA VAL A 8 6.65 2.82 3.11
C VAL A 8 5.79 3.56 4.15
N LEU A 9 4.49 3.28 4.17
CA LEU A 9 3.53 3.92 5.06
C LEU A 9 3.55 3.27 6.44
N CYS A 10 4.23 3.88 7.38
CA CYS A 10 4.49 3.39 8.73
C CYS A 10 3.78 4.21 9.82
N ALA A 11 2.85 5.10 9.47
CA ALA A 11 2.24 6.04 10.41
C ALA A 11 1.12 5.42 11.29
N GLY A 12 0.65 4.23 10.93
CA GLY A 12 -0.53 3.61 11.55
C GLY A 12 -0.31 3.11 12.98
N GLU A 13 -1.28 3.36 13.85
CA GLU A 13 -1.29 2.95 15.26
C GLU A 13 -1.49 1.44 15.44
N GLY A 14 -2.28 0.80 14.55
CA GLY A 14 -2.56 -0.63 14.65
C GLY A 14 -3.32 -1.04 15.91
N LYS A 15 -4.37 -0.31 16.31
CA LYS A 15 -5.14 -0.55 17.56
C LYS A 15 -5.63 -1.99 17.71
N ARG A 16 -5.97 -2.66 16.60
CA ARG A 16 -6.44 -4.06 16.58
C ARG A 16 -5.33 -5.09 16.88
N LEU A 17 -4.06 -4.66 16.82
CA LEU A 17 -2.89 -5.48 17.16
C LEU A 17 -2.41 -5.30 18.60
N ARG A 18 -3.09 -4.49 19.42
CA ARG A 18 -2.72 -4.37 20.84
C ARG A 18 -2.79 -5.73 21.54
N PRO A 19 -1.83 -6.03 22.45
CA PRO A 19 -0.83 -5.13 23.07
C PRO A 19 0.45 -4.93 22.23
N TYR A 20 0.65 -5.59 21.10
CA TYR A 20 1.90 -5.58 20.32
C TYR A 20 2.26 -4.20 19.75
N THR A 21 1.33 -3.24 19.74
CA THR A 21 1.50 -1.87 19.23
C THR A 21 1.44 -0.79 20.31
N GLU A 22 1.61 -1.14 21.60
CA GLU A 22 1.57 -0.15 22.68
C GLU A 22 2.76 0.81 22.64
N ASP A 23 3.93 0.35 22.21
CA ASP A 23 5.20 1.06 22.24
C ASP A 23 5.87 1.22 20.85
N LYS A 24 5.19 0.81 19.77
CA LYS A 24 5.74 0.84 18.41
C LYS A 24 4.65 0.91 17.33
N PRO A 25 4.97 1.43 16.12
CA PRO A 25 4.01 1.46 15.02
C PRO A 25 3.75 0.04 14.49
N LYS A 26 2.62 -0.12 13.82
CA LYS A 26 2.14 -1.40 13.26
C LYS A 26 3.21 -2.16 12.47
N CYS A 27 3.97 -1.47 11.63
CA CYS A 27 5.01 -2.07 10.80
C CYS A 27 6.20 -2.68 11.59
N MET A 28 6.34 -2.31 12.86
CA MET A 28 7.38 -2.83 13.75
C MET A 28 6.91 -4.01 14.62
N VAL A 29 5.65 -4.46 14.45
CA VAL A 29 5.15 -5.67 15.11
C VAL A 29 5.90 -6.88 14.56
N PRO A 30 6.41 -7.78 15.44
CA PRO A 30 7.12 -8.96 14.97
C PRO A 30 6.16 -10.05 14.48
N TYR A 31 6.44 -10.60 13.32
CA TYR A 31 5.93 -11.87 12.84
C TYR A 31 7.07 -12.87 12.73
N LYS A 32 6.95 -14.07 13.32
CA LYS A 32 8.05 -15.06 13.39
C LYS A 32 9.40 -14.42 13.81
N ASN A 33 9.38 -13.60 14.87
CA ASN A 33 10.54 -12.89 15.46
C ASN A 33 11.21 -11.82 14.58
N LYS A 34 10.58 -11.38 13.50
CA LYS A 34 11.09 -10.34 12.60
C LYS A 34 10.03 -9.26 12.37
N PRO A 35 10.33 -7.95 12.51
CA PRO A 35 9.37 -6.88 12.22
C PRO A 35 8.79 -6.97 10.82
N LEU A 36 7.51 -6.62 10.64
CA LEU A 36 6.86 -6.62 9.32
C LEU A 36 7.64 -5.78 8.31
N LEU A 37 8.09 -4.60 8.72
CA LEU A 37 8.92 -3.72 7.89
C LEU A 37 10.18 -4.42 7.37
N GLN A 38 10.83 -5.23 8.20
CA GLN A 38 12.08 -5.90 7.82
C GLN A 38 11.88 -6.90 6.66
N TYR A 39 10.72 -7.55 6.57
CA TYR A 39 10.40 -8.42 5.43
C TYR A 39 10.39 -7.65 4.12
N GLN A 40 9.81 -6.45 4.11
CA GLN A 40 9.79 -5.60 2.92
C GLN A 40 11.19 -5.10 2.55
N LEU A 41 11.96 -4.62 3.54
CA LEU A 41 13.32 -4.12 3.33
C LEU A 41 14.21 -5.18 2.70
N GLU A 42 14.13 -6.44 3.15
CA GLU A 42 14.86 -7.56 2.57
C GLU A 42 14.43 -7.85 1.12
N VAL A 43 13.14 -7.64 0.78
CA VAL A 43 12.68 -7.76 -0.60
C VAL A 43 13.21 -6.62 -1.46
N PHE A 44 13.23 -5.39 -0.95
CA PHE A 44 13.82 -4.25 -1.67
C PHE A 44 15.32 -4.44 -1.93
N GLU A 45 16.05 -4.94 -0.94
CA GLU A 45 17.49 -5.23 -1.05
C GLU A 45 17.78 -6.24 -2.16
N LYS A 46 16.98 -7.30 -2.32
CA LYS A 46 17.11 -8.30 -3.40
C LYS A 46 17.09 -7.68 -4.81
N PHE A 47 16.43 -6.55 -4.96
CA PHE A 47 16.34 -5.81 -6.23
C PHE A 47 17.25 -4.56 -6.24
N HIS A 48 18.14 -4.40 -5.25
CA HIS A 48 19.05 -3.25 -5.11
C HIS A 48 18.31 -1.90 -5.05
N LEU A 49 17.12 -1.87 -4.45
CA LEU A 49 16.31 -0.67 -4.27
C LEU A 49 16.65 -0.05 -2.91
N ASN A 50 17.54 0.93 -2.90
CA ASN A 50 18.10 1.50 -1.67
C ASN A 50 17.56 2.90 -1.35
N ASP A 51 16.86 3.56 -2.29
CA ASP A 51 16.25 4.87 -2.06
C ASP A 51 14.86 4.72 -1.43
N ILE A 52 14.85 4.59 -0.09
CA ILE A 52 13.66 4.30 0.70
C ILE A 52 13.43 5.43 1.69
N THR A 53 12.20 5.93 1.79
CA THR A 53 11.73 6.84 2.83
C THR A 53 10.59 6.18 3.59
N LEU A 54 10.66 6.20 4.92
CA LEU A 54 9.60 5.73 5.79
C LEU A 54 8.68 6.90 6.13
N ILE A 55 7.37 6.69 6.05
CA ILE A 55 6.38 7.70 6.45
C ILE A 55 5.90 7.34 7.87
N GLY A 56 6.45 8.03 8.87
CA GLY A 56 6.15 7.80 10.28
C GLY A 56 4.97 8.61 10.79
N GLY A 57 4.49 8.23 11.97
CA GLY A 57 3.43 8.92 12.71
C GLY A 57 3.40 8.40 14.15
N TYR A 58 2.51 7.46 14.47
CA TYR A 58 2.47 6.82 15.77
C TYR A 58 3.80 6.15 16.13
N HIS A 59 4.38 6.50 17.27
CA HIS A 59 5.67 5.98 17.75
C HIS A 59 6.76 5.90 16.66
N TYR A 60 6.88 6.92 15.82
CA TYR A 60 7.86 6.96 14.73
C TYR A 60 9.31 6.85 15.22
N GLU A 61 9.58 7.14 16.50
CA GLU A 61 10.89 7.00 17.14
C GLU A 61 11.39 5.55 17.12
N ALA A 62 10.50 4.58 17.06
CA ALA A 62 10.80 3.15 16.96
C ALA A 62 11.20 2.70 15.54
N LEU A 63 11.04 3.56 14.53
CA LEU A 63 11.48 3.29 13.17
C LEU A 63 13.02 3.34 13.05
N PRO A 64 13.64 2.59 12.14
CA PRO A 64 15.09 2.56 11.94
C PRO A 64 15.61 3.84 11.24
N LYS A 65 15.42 4.99 11.87
CA LYS A 65 15.74 6.34 11.35
C LYS A 65 17.24 6.58 11.11
N ASP A 66 18.11 5.79 11.72
CA ASP A 66 19.55 5.85 11.49
C ASP A 66 19.96 5.21 10.16
N LEU A 67 19.07 4.38 9.56
CA LEU A 67 19.29 3.68 8.31
C LEU A 67 18.47 4.26 7.15
N TYR A 68 17.29 4.82 7.45
CA TYR A 68 16.36 5.30 6.44
C TYR A 68 15.80 6.68 6.81
N PRO A 69 15.70 7.63 5.86
CA PRO A 69 14.97 8.88 6.07
C PRO A 69 13.54 8.62 6.57
N VAL A 70 13.10 9.41 7.55
CA VAL A 70 11.73 9.34 8.07
C VAL A 70 11.06 10.70 7.90
N VAL A 71 9.96 10.74 7.15
CA VAL A 71 9.05 11.89 7.10
C VAL A 71 7.91 11.64 8.07
N VAL A 72 7.67 12.57 9.00
CA VAL A 72 6.71 12.37 10.09
C VAL A 72 5.41 13.12 9.80
N ASN A 73 4.30 12.38 9.81
CA ASN A 73 2.98 12.96 9.90
C ASN A 73 2.64 13.21 11.39
N HIS A 74 2.76 14.45 11.83
CA HIS A 74 2.43 14.84 13.21
C HIS A 74 0.93 14.82 13.51
N ASP A 75 0.09 14.87 12.48
CA ASP A 75 -1.38 14.85 12.59
C ASP A 75 -1.95 13.43 12.43
N PHE A 76 -1.13 12.37 12.55
CA PHE A 76 -1.51 10.98 12.26
C PHE A 76 -2.79 10.52 12.99
N SER A 77 -3.07 11.06 14.19
CA SER A 77 -4.24 10.68 15.00
C SER A 77 -5.57 11.23 14.47
N THR A 78 -5.53 12.24 13.59
CA THR A 78 -6.69 12.94 13.02
C THR A 78 -6.67 12.94 11.48
N THR A 79 -5.80 12.14 10.88
CA THR A 79 -5.65 12.02 9.41
C THR A 79 -5.50 10.57 9.02
N ASN A 80 -5.55 10.28 7.71
CA ASN A 80 -5.42 8.92 7.22
C ASN A 80 -4.16 8.75 6.34
N MET A 81 -3.98 7.54 5.82
CA MET A 81 -2.79 7.10 5.10
C MET A 81 -2.45 7.94 3.86
N LEU A 82 -3.46 8.45 3.14
CA LEU A 82 -3.24 9.30 1.98
C LEU A 82 -2.58 10.62 2.40
N PHE A 83 -3.07 11.27 3.45
CA PHE A 83 -2.46 12.48 3.99
C PHE A 83 -1.03 12.21 4.46
N SER A 84 -0.80 11.06 5.13
CA SER A 84 0.54 10.64 5.57
C SER A 84 1.50 10.53 4.39
N LEU A 85 1.11 9.90 3.27
CA LEU A 85 1.94 9.81 2.07
C LEU A 85 2.36 11.20 1.58
N PHE A 86 1.42 12.13 1.49
CA PHE A 86 1.68 13.46 0.95
C PHE A 86 2.38 14.43 1.91
N CYS A 87 2.64 14.04 3.18
CA CYS A 87 3.65 14.72 4.00
C CYS A 87 5.04 14.65 3.36
N ALA A 88 5.32 13.61 2.55
CA ALA A 88 6.56 13.45 1.80
C ALA A 88 6.47 13.93 0.33
N GLU A 89 5.51 14.78 -0.03
CA GLU A 89 5.32 15.25 -1.41
C GLU A 89 6.59 15.89 -2.01
N ASN A 90 7.34 16.62 -1.20
CA ASN A 90 8.59 17.27 -1.63
C ASN A 90 9.73 16.27 -1.89
N ASP A 91 9.65 15.08 -1.32
CA ASP A 91 10.63 14.00 -1.48
C ASP A 91 10.27 13.07 -2.66
N MET A 92 9.18 13.34 -3.38
CA MET A 92 8.76 12.58 -4.57
C MET A 92 9.47 13.15 -5.81
N PRO A 93 10.54 12.51 -6.33
CA PRO A 93 11.27 12.97 -7.50
C PRO A 93 10.43 12.75 -8.76
N GLU A 94 10.43 13.71 -9.68
CA GLU A 94 9.63 13.64 -10.92
C GLU A 94 10.33 12.84 -12.04
N ASP A 95 11.60 12.48 -11.84
CA ASP A 95 12.44 11.71 -12.77
C ASP A 95 12.68 10.26 -12.36
N HIS A 96 12.06 9.80 -11.25
CA HIS A 96 12.13 8.43 -10.75
C HIS A 96 10.74 7.79 -10.77
N ASP A 97 10.70 6.49 -10.99
CA ASP A 97 9.49 5.71 -10.63
C ASP A 97 9.32 5.78 -9.11
N ILE A 98 8.11 5.97 -8.62
CA ILE A 98 7.82 5.91 -7.18
C ILE A 98 6.99 4.68 -6.85
N ILE A 99 7.39 3.94 -5.82
CA ILE A 99 6.65 2.80 -5.27
C ILE A 99 6.12 3.22 -3.91
N ILE A 100 4.83 2.98 -3.69
CA ILE A 100 4.16 3.15 -2.41
C ILE A 100 3.80 1.76 -1.87
N SER A 101 4.22 1.47 -0.64
CA SER A 101 3.95 0.22 0.06
C SER A 101 3.35 0.49 1.42
N TYR A 102 2.28 -0.22 1.77
CA TYR A 102 1.74 -0.19 3.12
C TYR A 102 2.69 -0.90 4.08
N GLY A 103 2.84 -0.37 5.29
CA GLY A 103 3.80 -0.89 6.27
C GLY A 103 3.36 -2.17 6.97
N ASP A 104 2.11 -2.59 6.80
CA ASP A 104 1.48 -3.74 7.45
C ASP A 104 1.34 -4.96 6.56
N ILE A 105 1.87 -4.89 5.34
CA ILE A 105 1.91 -6.02 4.42
C ILE A 105 3.30 -6.65 4.35
N ILE A 106 3.35 -7.93 4.09
CA ILE A 106 4.56 -8.63 3.66
C ILE A 106 4.28 -9.35 2.36
N TYR A 107 5.28 -9.52 1.52
CA TYR A 107 5.13 -10.17 0.23
C TYR A 107 6.41 -10.84 -0.24
N ASN A 108 6.25 -11.84 -1.10
CA ASN A 108 7.36 -12.52 -1.73
C ASN A 108 8.02 -11.62 -2.79
N ALA A 109 9.31 -11.83 -3.05
CA ALA A 109 10.06 -11.08 -4.05
C ALA A 109 9.40 -11.09 -5.45
N SER A 110 8.72 -12.18 -5.81
CA SER A 110 8.01 -12.28 -7.10
C SER A 110 6.87 -11.25 -7.26
N VAL A 111 6.26 -10.80 -6.16
CA VAL A 111 5.22 -9.76 -6.16
C VAL A 111 5.83 -8.42 -6.57
N LEU A 112 6.94 -8.03 -5.91
CA LEU A 112 7.66 -6.80 -6.26
C LEU A 112 8.23 -6.87 -7.67
N GLU A 113 8.75 -8.02 -8.09
CA GLU A 113 9.26 -8.23 -9.45
C GLU A 113 8.19 -7.96 -10.51
N SER A 114 6.95 -8.42 -10.26
CA SER A 114 5.82 -8.16 -11.15
C SER A 114 5.53 -6.65 -11.27
N LEU A 115 5.60 -5.91 -10.16
CA LEU A 115 5.41 -4.46 -10.14
C LEU A 115 6.54 -3.74 -10.89
N LEU A 116 7.78 -4.16 -10.70
CA LEU A 116 8.95 -3.55 -11.35
C LEU A 116 8.90 -3.72 -12.88
N LYS A 117 8.39 -4.84 -13.37
CA LYS A 117 8.21 -5.12 -14.80
C LYS A 117 7.07 -4.34 -15.44
N ALA A 118 6.09 -3.87 -14.69
CA ALA A 118 4.99 -3.07 -15.19
C ALA A 118 5.48 -1.69 -15.66
N ASN A 119 5.00 -1.21 -16.82
CA ASN A 119 5.41 0.06 -17.41
C ASN A 119 4.24 1.05 -17.58
N ASP A 120 3.13 0.81 -16.90
CA ASP A 120 1.93 1.64 -16.96
C ASP A 120 2.14 2.93 -16.14
N ALA A 121 1.32 3.95 -16.36
CA ALA A 121 1.41 5.24 -15.63
C ALA A 121 1.18 5.05 -14.13
N CYS A 122 0.17 4.27 -13.76
CA CYS A 122 -0.09 3.76 -12.42
C CYS A 122 -0.31 2.26 -12.50
N SER A 123 0.55 1.49 -11.85
CA SER A 123 0.50 0.02 -11.77
C SER A 123 0.15 -0.39 -10.34
N ILE A 124 -0.96 -1.09 -10.17
CA ILE A 124 -1.48 -1.51 -8.86
C ILE A 124 -1.40 -3.04 -8.76
N ILE A 125 -0.67 -3.55 -7.76
CA ILE A 125 -0.68 -5.00 -7.50
C ILE A 125 -2.09 -5.42 -7.12
N THR A 126 -2.56 -6.47 -7.80
CA THR A 126 -3.93 -6.98 -7.69
C THR A 126 -3.90 -8.47 -7.48
N ASP A 127 -4.30 -8.94 -6.31
CA ASP A 127 -4.45 -10.38 -6.05
C ASP A 127 -5.74 -10.89 -6.66
N ILE A 128 -5.62 -11.75 -7.68
CA ILE A 128 -6.77 -12.36 -8.36
C ILE A 128 -7.25 -13.64 -7.67
N ASP A 129 -6.45 -14.20 -6.76
CA ASP A 129 -6.82 -15.35 -5.91
C ASP A 129 -7.27 -14.91 -4.50
N TRP A 130 -7.59 -13.63 -4.33
CA TRP A 130 -7.95 -12.96 -3.08
C TRP A 130 -8.96 -13.74 -2.23
N ARG A 131 -9.94 -14.41 -2.86
CA ARG A 131 -11.02 -15.14 -2.18
C ARG A 131 -10.48 -16.23 -1.26
N THR A 132 -9.46 -16.96 -1.69
CA THR A 132 -8.80 -17.98 -0.87
C THR A 132 -8.15 -17.35 0.37
N TYR A 133 -7.48 -16.22 0.19
CA TYR A 133 -6.84 -15.53 1.29
C TYR A 133 -7.85 -14.99 2.31
N TRP A 134 -8.92 -14.31 1.87
CA TRP A 134 -9.96 -13.77 2.77
C TRP A 134 -10.72 -14.87 3.52
N ASN A 135 -11.07 -15.98 2.86
CA ASN A 135 -11.74 -17.11 3.49
C ASN A 135 -10.91 -17.76 4.61
N ASN A 136 -9.58 -17.66 4.54
CA ASN A 136 -8.70 -18.15 5.59
C ASN A 136 -8.58 -17.17 6.78
N ARG A 137 -8.90 -15.88 6.58
CA ARG A 137 -8.80 -14.84 7.61
C ARG A 137 -10.11 -14.59 8.33
N MET A 138 -11.24 -14.71 7.65
CA MET A 138 -12.54 -14.33 8.18
C MET A 138 -13.70 -15.15 7.61
N GLU A 139 -14.77 -15.27 8.39
CA GLU A 139 -15.97 -16.01 8.00
C GLU A 139 -16.74 -15.35 6.83
N ASP A 140 -16.73 -14.03 6.75
CA ASP A 140 -17.46 -13.26 5.74
C ASP A 140 -16.54 -12.22 5.09
N PRO A 141 -15.99 -12.51 3.90
CA PRO A 141 -15.13 -11.59 3.15
C PRO A 141 -15.78 -10.24 2.82
N LEU A 142 -17.10 -10.17 2.67
CA LEU A 142 -17.81 -8.92 2.35
C LEU A 142 -17.74 -7.87 3.48
N LYS A 143 -17.33 -8.26 4.68
CA LYS A 143 -17.16 -7.29 5.79
C LYS A 143 -15.94 -6.42 5.64
N ASP A 144 -14.90 -6.92 4.95
CA ASP A 144 -13.59 -6.27 4.86
C ASP A 144 -13.18 -5.98 3.40
N ALA A 145 -13.42 -6.89 2.47
CA ALA A 145 -13.06 -6.73 1.08
C ALA A 145 -13.71 -5.48 0.44
N GLU A 146 -12.99 -4.89 -0.49
CA GLU A 146 -13.44 -3.73 -1.28
C GLU A 146 -13.77 -4.15 -2.72
N THR A 147 -14.61 -3.36 -3.41
CA THR A 147 -14.85 -3.57 -4.85
C THR A 147 -13.56 -3.44 -5.63
N PHE A 148 -13.41 -4.25 -6.66
CA PHE A 148 -12.35 -4.13 -7.63
C PHE A 148 -12.86 -4.62 -8.99
N ARG A 149 -12.90 -3.71 -9.96
CA ARG A 149 -13.37 -4.02 -11.30
C ARG A 149 -12.40 -3.51 -12.35
N TRP A 150 -12.02 -4.37 -13.25
CA TRP A 150 -11.08 -4.08 -14.31
C TRP A 150 -11.45 -4.79 -15.60
N ASN A 151 -10.92 -4.32 -16.71
CA ASN A 151 -10.92 -5.08 -17.95
C ASN A 151 -9.75 -6.06 -17.92
N VAL A 152 -10.03 -7.35 -17.95
CA VAL A 152 -9.03 -8.42 -17.80
C VAL A 152 -8.00 -8.42 -18.94
N GLU A 153 -8.42 -8.09 -20.18
CA GLU A 153 -7.55 -8.09 -21.35
C GLU A 153 -6.59 -6.90 -21.35
N THR A 154 -7.12 -5.70 -21.10
CA THR A 154 -6.34 -4.46 -21.08
C THR A 154 -5.71 -4.16 -19.72
N ARG A 155 -6.13 -4.84 -18.67
CA ARG A 155 -5.79 -4.61 -17.26
C ARG A 155 -6.21 -3.23 -16.72
N ARG A 156 -6.97 -2.44 -17.49
CA ARG A 156 -7.44 -1.13 -17.06
C ARG A 156 -8.43 -1.27 -15.92
N ILE A 157 -8.12 -0.60 -14.79
CA ILE A 157 -9.02 -0.55 -13.64
C ILE A 157 -10.04 0.57 -13.86
N PHE A 158 -11.30 0.32 -13.55
CA PHE A 158 -12.35 1.31 -13.59
C PHE A 158 -13.12 1.49 -12.28
N GLU A 159 -12.98 0.56 -11.33
CA GLU A 159 -13.51 0.73 -9.98
C GLU A 159 -12.65 -0.01 -8.95
N LEU A 160 -12.40 0.63 -7.79
CA LEU A 160 -11.85 0.02 -6.58
C LEU A 160 -12.27 0.80 -5.33
N GLY A 161 -12.16 0.17 -4.16
CA GLY A 161 -12.25 0.85 -2.87
C GLY A 161 -13.65 1.10 -2.33
N LYS A 162 -14.72 0.58 -2.98
CA LYS A 162 -16.09 0.72 -2.46
C LYS A 162 -16.51 -0.51 -1.67
N LYS A 163 -17.59 -0.35 -0.89
CA LYS A 163 -18.22 -1.49 -0.22
C LYS A 163 -18.91 -2.39 -1.25
N PRO A 164 -18.51 -3.65 -1.41
CA PRO A 164 -19.16 -4.59 -2.32
C PRO A 164 -20.54 -5.00 -1.79
N LYS A 165 -21.45 -5.30 -2.71
CA LYS A 165 -22.76 -5.88 -2.38
C LYS A 165 -22.72 -7.40 -2.47
N THR A 166 -21.93 -7.92 -3.40
CA THR A 166 -21.76 -9.35 -3.65
C THR A 166 -20.29 -9.65 -3.94
N LEU A 167 -19.91 -10.92 -3.84
CA LEU A 167 -18.55 -11.36 -4.20
C LEU A 167 -18.22 -11.16 -5.69
N ASP A 168 -19.23 -11.02 -6.54
CA ASP A 168 -19.04 -10.75 -7.98
C ASP A 168 -18.64 -9.31 -8.29
N ASP A 169 -18.76 -8.40 -7.30
CA ASP A 169 -18.23 -7.03 -7.38
C ASP A 169 -16.70 -6.97 -7.23
N ILE A 170 -16.05 -8.13 -6.97
CA ILE A 170 -14.65 -8.20 -6.59
C ILE A 170 -13.92 -9.14 -7.57
N GLN A 171 -13.34 -8.57 -8.62
CA GLN A 171 -12.53 -9.30 -9.60
C GLN A 171 -11.07 -9.50 -9.17
N GLY A 172 -10.65 -8.82 -8.10
CA GLY A 172 -9.33 -8.89 -7.49
C GLY A 172 -9.28 -8.00 -6.25
N GLN A 173 -8.17 -8.00 -5.53
CA GLN A 173 -7.97 -7.10 -4.39
C GLN A 173 -6.68 -6.30 -4.53
N TYR A 174 -6.76 -5.00 -4.25
CA TYR A 174 -5.62 -4.15 -4.04
C TYR A 174 -4.95 -4.54 -2.71
N ILE A 175 -3.64 -4.72 -2.72
CA ILE A 175 -2.91 -5.22 -1.56
C ILE A 175 -2.12 -4.14 -0.80
N GLY A 176 -2.27 -2.88 -1.13
CA GLY A 176 -1.47 -1.81 -0.51
C GLY A 176 -0.10 -1.58 -1.17
N LEU A 177 0.11 -2.06 -2.40
CA LEU A 177 1.37 -1.91 -3.14
C LEU A 177 1.09 -1.42 -4.56
N PHE A 178 1.64 -0.25 -4.93
CA PHE A 178 1.51 0.30 -6.28
C PHE A 178 2.70 1.16 -6.69
N LYS A 179 2.80 1.42 -7.99
CA LYS A 179 3.86 2.21 -8.61
C LYS A 179 3.28 3.31 -9.50
N ILE A 180 3.88 4.50 -9.43
CA ILE A 180 3.68 5.59 -10.40
C ILE A 180 4.96 5.71 -11.22
N ALA A 181 4.84 5.61 -12.55
CA ALA A 181 5.99 5.78 -13.43
C ALA A 181 6.47 7.24 -13.48
N ALA A 182 7.77 7.46 -13.57
CA ALA A 182 8.44 8.76 -13.55
C ALA A 182 7.74 9.85 -14.38
N PRO A 183 7.35 9.63 -15.64
CA PRO A 183 6.69 10.67 -16.45
C PRO A 183 5.34 11.14 -15.90
N PHE A 184 4.77 10.40 -14.97
CA PHE A 184 3.44 10.66 -14.40
C PHE A 184 3.47 11.17 -12.95
N VAL A 185 4.63 11.20 -12.29
CA VAL A 185 4.75 11.64 -10.88
C VAL A 185 4.30 13.09 -10.72
N LYS A 186 4.72 13.99 -11.60
CA LYS A 186 4.24 15.38 -11.59
C LYS A 186 2.71 15.47 -11.68
N LYS A 187 2.11 14.72 -12.60
CA LYS A 187 0.64 14.69 -12.76
C LYS A 187 -0.03 14.06 -11.52
N PHE A 188 0.55 13.04 -10.93
CA PHE A 188 0.07 12.42 -9.70
C PHE A 188 -0.01 13.42 -8.54
N LYS A 189 1.04 14.23 -8.32
CA LYS A 189 1.06 15.32 -7.33
C LYS A 189 -0.01 16.38 -7.64
N GLN A 190 -0.14 16.81 -8.89
CA GLN A 190 -1.19 17.77 -9.31
C GLN A 190 -2.62 17.22 -9.10
N MET A 191 -2.83 15.90 -9.28
CA MET A 191 -4.11 15.27 -9.00
C MET A 191 -4.43 15.32 -7.51
N TYR A 192 -3.44 15.16 -6.63
CA TYR A 192 -3.67 15.30 -5.19
C TYR A 192 -4.05 16.74 -4.82
N GLU A 193 -3.42 17.76 -5.42
CA GLU A 193 -3.83 19.15 -5.22
C GLU A 193 -5.28 19.40 -5.65
N THR A 194 -5.72 18.77 -6.74
CA THR A 194 -7.11 18.83 -7.19
C THR A 194 -8.04 18.09 -6.22
N PHE A 195 -7.61 16.91 -5.75
CA PHE A 195 -8.34 16.11 -4.77
C PHE A 195 -8.58 16.89 -3.48
N LYS A 196 -7.56 17.52 -2.91
CA LYS A 196 -7.67 18.37 -1.71
C LYS A 196 -8.74 19.45 -1.82
N ARG A 197 -8.92 20.02 -3.02
CA ARG A 197 -9.89 21.10 -3.26
C ARG A 197 -11.33 20.60 -3.45
N THR A 198 -11.49 19.35 -3.86
CA THR A 198 -12.77 18.82 -4.32
C THR A 198 -13.33 17.70 -3.46
N TYR A 199 -12.49 17.05 -2.65
CA TYR A 199 -12.91 15.93 -1.81
C TYR A 199 -13.19 16.41 -0.38
N PRO A 200 -14.42 16.26 0.13
CA PRO A 200 -14.74 16.61 1.51
C PRO A 200 -13.88 15.79 2.48
N ASN A 201 -13.34 16.45 3.51
CA ASN A 201 -12.53 15.79 4.53
C ASN A 201 -11.33 15.00 3.95
N TYR A 202 -10.65 15.54 2.96
CA TYR A 202 -9.52 14.89 2.27
C TYR A 202 -8.43 14.36 3.23
N LYS A 203 -8.35 14.92 4.44
CA LYS A 203 -7.41 14.46 5.48
C LYS A 203 -7.74 13.06 6.00
N ASP A 204 -9.02 12.69 5.98
CA ASP A 204 -9.51 11.37 6.44
C ASP A 204 -9.59 10.36 5.30
N ALA A 205 -9.26 10.76 4.06
CA ALA A 205 -9.40 9.93 2.88
C ALA A 205 -8.47 8.72 2.93
N TYR A 206 -9.00 7.57 2.52
CA TYR A 206 -8.20 6.38 2.26
C TYR A 206 -7.41 6.49 0.96
N MET A 207 -6.39 5.69 0.81
CA MET A 207 -5.65 5.60 -0.45
C MET A 207 -6.55 5.19 -1.62
N THR A 208 -7.49 4.29 -1.38
CA THR A 208 -8.45 3.80 -2.37
C THR A 208 -9.41 4.90 -2.83
N ASP A 209 -9.78 5.87 -1.99
CA ASP A 209 -10.53 7.05 -2.41
C ASP A 209 -9.77 7.87 -3.46
N PHE A 210 -8.47 8.06 -3.23
CA PHE A 210 -7.65 8.82 -4.16
C PHE A 210 -7.35 8.04 -5.44
N LEU A 211 -7.07 6.74 -5.35
CA LEU A 211 -6.92 5.89 -6.53
C LEU A 211 -8.19 5.87 -7.38
N GLN A 212 -9.37 5.78 -6.77
CA GLN A 212 -10.65 5.89 -7.48
C GLN A 212 -10.84 7.29 -8.10
N PHE A 213 -10.43 8.35 -7.41
CA PHE A 213 -10.44 9.70 -7.97
C PHE A 213 -9.53 9.81 -9.20
N LEU A 214 -8.33 9.25 -9.17
CA LEU A 214 -7.42 9.19 -10.33
C LEU A 214 -8.09 8.50 -11.51
N ILE A 215 -8.74 7.36 -11.29
CA ILE A 215 -9.48 6.61 -12.31
C ILE A 215 -10.61 7.47 -12.91
N ASN A 216 -11.40 8.14 -12.06
CA ASN A 216 -12.49 9.02 -12.49
C ASN A 216 -12.02 10.26 -13.25
N LYS A 217 -10.73 10.62 -13.14
CA LYS A 217 -10.05 11.70 -13.89
C LYS A 217 -9.23 11.18 -15.07
N ASP A 218 -9.50 9.98 -15.51
CA ASP A 218 -8.80 9.32 -16.63
C ASP A 218 -7.28 9.22 -16.47
N PHE A 219 -6.78 9.19 -15.24
CA PHE A 219 -5.38 8.85 -14.98
C PHE A 219 -5.19 7.37 -15.34
N PRO A 220 -4.21 7.03 -16.22
CA PRO A 220 -4.07 5.66 -16.70
C PRO A 220 -3.65 4.70 -15.58
N THR A 221 -4.60 3.95 -15.03
CA THR A 221 -4.42 3.06 -13.87
C THR A 221 -4.71 1.61 -14.27
N PHE A 222 -3.75 0.72 -13.99
CA PHE A 222 -3.78 -0.66 -14.44
C PHE A 222 -3.46 -1.64 -13.32
N GLY A 223 -4.13 -2.79 -13.33
CA GLY A 223 -3.84 -3.89 -12.42
C GLY A 223 -2.63 -4.71 -12.86
N VAL A 224 -1.83 -5.13 -11.91
CA VAL A 224 -0.75 -6.11 -12.08
C VAL A 224 -1.16 -7.36 -11.34
N PRO A 225 -1.65 -8.40 -12.05
CA PRO A 225 -2.18 -9.59 -11.40
C PRO A 225 -1.09 -10.38 -10.69
N ILE A 226 -1.43 -10.84 -9.50
CA ILE A 226 -0.65 -11.81 -8.73
C ILE A 226 -1.56 -12.93 -8.22
N HIS A 227 -0.94 -14.04 -7.83
CA HIS A 227 -1.58 -15.20 -7.23
C HIS A 227 -1.09 -15.37 -5.80
N ASN A 228 -1.78 -14.75 -4.84
CA ASN A 228 -1.38 -14.73 -3.42
C ASN A 228 0.10 -14.29 -3.22
N LYS A 229 0.84 -14.93 -2.33
CA LYS A 229 2.24 -14.62 -1.95
C LYS A 229 2.42 -13.25 -1.31
N TRP A 230 1.39 -12.82 -0.59
CA TRP A 230 1.40 -11.66 0.25
C TRP A 230 0.53 -11.91 1.48
N ALA A 231 0.70 -11.13 2.52
CA ALA A 231 -0.14 -11.16 3.71
C ALA A 231 -0.21 -9.77 4.33
N GLU A 232 -1.36 -9.46 4.92
CA GLU A 232 -1.63 -8.27 5.71
C GLU A 232 -1.84 -8.65 7.18
N PHE A 233 -1.39 -7.78 8.08
CA PHE A 233 -1.46 -8.01 9.51
C PHE A 233 -2.24 -6.90 10.19
N ASP A 234 -3.54 -7.10 10.35
CA ASP A 234 -4.45 -6.13 10.93
C ASP A 234 -4.88 -6.43 12.36
N THR A 235 -4.93 -7.69 12.69
CA THR A 235 -5.42 -8.20 13.98
C THR A 235 -4.41 -9.17 14.60
N VAL A 236 -4.57 -9.43 15.91
CA VAL A 236 -3.74 -10.42 16.61
C VAL A 236 -3.86 -11.81 15.97
N ASN A 237 -5.02 -12.16 15.40
CA ASN A 237 -5.20 -13.43 14.71
C ASN A 237 -4.31 -13.56 13.47
N ASP A 238 -4.02 -12.47 12.78
CA ASP A 238 -3.16 -12.49 11.59
C ASP A 238 -1.71 -12.86 11.94
N LEU A 239 -1.28 -12.64 13.18
CA LEU A 239 0.04 -13.06 13.67
C LEU A 239 0.17 -14.58 13.80
N ASN A 240 -0.95 -15.33 13.79
CA ASN A 240 -0.98 -16.78 13.85
C ASN A 240 -1.09 -17.45 12.45
N LEU A 241 -1.15 -16.65 11.38
CA LEU A 241 -1.18 -17.19 10.02
C LEU A 241 0.10 -18.00 9.75
N ASP A 242 -0.07 -19.19 9.17
CA ASP A 242 1.06 -19.95 8.65
C ASP A 242 1.30 -19.58 7.19
N ILE A 243 2.35 -18.83 6.94
CA ILE A 243 2.69 -18.30 5.62
C ILE A 243 3.76 -19.19 5.01
N HIS A 244 3.36 -20.14 4.17
CA HIS A 244 4.23 -21.17 3.61
C HIS A 244 5.21 -20.68 2.53
N TRP A 245 5.02 -19.48 1.97
CA TRP A 245 5.88 -18.93 0.93
C TRP A 245 7.00 -17.99 1.44
N LEU A 246 7.11 -17.82 2.75
CA LEU A 246 8.19 -17.08 3.42
C LEU A 246 9.48 -17.88 3.46
#